data_d022d10236ec62e50a367e5b6822e2ea
#
_entry.id   d022d10236ec62e50a367e5b6822e2ea
#
_cell.length_a   1.000
_cell.length_b   1.000
_cell.length_c   1.000
_cell.angle_alpha   90.00
_cell.angle_beta   90.00
_cell.angle_gamma   90.00
#
_symmetry.space_group_name_H-M   'P 1'
#
loop_
_entity.id
_entity.type
_entity.pdbx_description
1 polymer ?
#
loop_
_entity_poly.entity_id
_entity_poly.type
_entity_poly.pdbx_seq_one_letter_code
_entity_poly.pdbx_strand_id
1 'polypeptide(L)'
;MEFRLSTEQELWKNTVREFAEKELGPIARKIDEEWEKIPKEVVKKMADLGIFGVTIPEEYGGTAVPGETMQYAMITIHEIARAELSMSVPVYTLLCIGWAFMLSQYGTKEAKEEILPKVAKGDWFLGINTTEPGGGSDLANIKTWAKSEKTKFIVNGEKAYISGVRESNEWGGGHLTLFKSDPSKGYKGSTFAYFPAKAPGTTFTVYKDLGRMGLSTGGFVYKNVEIPKKYILGEEGKGFYINMEGFNAARVLVSAACLGGAEKCLEIGRDYSKQRIIFGRPLSSFEGISFEIADDYSKLEMLKLMLQKGTWMIDRFYEDRSSFTKEEINRTISMCKANSPMLCVDIAKHAMMYHGGFGYTKDTPLEMALRGAMSYVVGAEGGYHVQKIIIARDYIGDEGVPYRGTQTGH
;
A
#
# COMPACT_ATOMS: atom_id res chain seq x y z
N MET A 1 -23.98 -2.42 -9.74
CA MET A 1 -22.51 -2.62 -9.83
C MET A 1 -22.26 -3.52 -11.04
N GLU A 2 -21.46 -3.05 -11.97
CA GLU A 2 -20.97 -3.87 -13.09
C GLU A 2 -19.67 -4.55 -12.65
N PHE A 3 -19.54 -5.85 -12.88
CA PHE A 3 -18.33 -6.61 -12.53
C PHE A 3 -17.29 -6.66 -13.65
N ARG A 4 -17.69 -6.28 -14.87
CA ARG A 4 -16.78 -6.15 -15.99
C ARG A 4 -16.12 -4.77 -15.97
N LEU A 5 -14.88 -4.73 -16.37
CA LEU A 5 -14.21 -3.46 -16.61
C LEU A 5 -14.84 -2.75 -17.81
N SER A 6 -14.91 -1.43 -17.78
CA SER A 6 -15.28 -0.63 -18.95
C SER A 6 -14.23 -0.75 -20.05
N THR A 7 -14.56 -0.31 -21.25
CA THR A 7 -13.60 -0.30 -22.37
C THR A 7 -12.35 0.51 -22.04
N GLU A 8 -12.54 1.64 -21.37
CA GLU A 8 -11.47 2.54 -20.94
C GLU A 8 -10.60 1.90 -19.84
N GLN A 9 -11.23 1.21 -18.89
CA GLN A 9 -10.53 0.48 -17.84
C GLN A 9 -9.73 -0.71 -18.40
N GLU A 10 -10.28 -1.46 -19.39
CA GLU A 10 -9.54 -2.53 -20.08
C GLU A 10 -8.36 -1.98 -20.88
N LEU A 11 -8.55 -0.86 -21.57
CA LEU A 11 -7.45 -0.20 -22.28
C LEU A 11 -6.35 0.23 -21.33
N TRP A 12 -6.70 0.87 -20.21
CA TRP A 12 -5.75 1.26 -19.18
C TRP A 12 -4.99 0.06 -18.59
N LYS A 13 -5.72 -1.00 -18.24
CA LYS A 13 -5.15 -2.26 -17.74
C LYS A 13 -4.10 -2.82 -18.70
N ASN A 14 -4.43 -2.92 -20.00
CA ASN A 14 -3.52 -3.44 -21.01
C ASN A 14 -2.30 -2.52 -21.18
N THR A 15 -2.49 -1.21 -21.18
CA THR A 15 -1.41 -0.23 -21.26
C THR A 15 -0.43 -0.37 -20.10
N VAL A 16 -0.94 -0.46 -18.85
CA VAL A 16 -0.09 -0.63 -17.67
C VAL A 16 0.61 -1.99 -17.69
N ARG A 17 -0.09 -3.06 -18.09
CA ARG A 17 0.48 -4.41 -18.22
C ARG A 17 1.66 -4.45 -19.17
N GLU A 18 1.47 -3.98 -20.42
CA GLU A 18 2.52 -3.93 -21.43
C GLU A 18 3.73 -3.14 -20.96
N PHE A 19 3.49 -1.98 -20.36
CA PHE A 19 4.56 -1.16 -19.77
C PHE A 19 5.30 -1.92 -18.66
N ALA A 20 4.57 -2.50 -17.72
CA ALA A 20 5.15 -3.17 -16.56
C ALA A 20 5.96 -4.42 -16.96
N GLU A 21 5.46 -5.23 -17.87
CA GLU A 21 6.18 -6.40 -18.40
C GLU A 21 7.46 -6.00 -19.13
N LYS A 22 7.43 -4.90 -19.89
CA LYS A 22 8.58 -4.41 -20.65
C LYS A 22 9.63 -3.69 -19.81
N GLU A 23 9.22 -2.84 -18.88
CA GLU A 23 10.13 -1.91 -18.19
C GLU A 23 10.42 -2.32 -16.73
N LEU A 24 9.47 -2.98 -16.04
CA LEU A 24 9.58 -3.30 -14.62
C LEU A 24 10.03 -4.74 -14.37
N GLY A 25 9.48 -5.70 -15.10
CA GLY A 25 9.86 -7.11 -14.99
C GLY A 25 11.37 -7.33 -15.11
N PRO A 26 12.06 -6.79 -16.14
CA PRO A 26 13.50 -6.99 -16.34
C PRO A 26 14.39 -6.44 -15.24
N ILE A 27 13.96 -5.43 -14.49
CA ILE A 27 14.77 -4.85 -13.41
C ILE A 27 14.49 -5.46 -12.03
N ALA A 28 13.40 -6.23 -11.88
CA ALA A 28 12.92 -6.73 -10.59
C ALA A 28 14.00 -7.47 -9.81
N ARG A 29 14.70 -8.42 -10.46
CA ARG A 29 15.76 -9.21 -9.83
C ARG A 29 16.93 -8.33 -9.37
N LYS A 30 17.35 -7.40 -10.21
CA LYS A 30 18.50 -6.54 -9.92
C LYS A 30 18.22 -5.62 -8.71
N ILE A 31 17.08 -4.96 -8.67
CA ILE A 31 16.74 -4.07 -7.55
C ILE A 31 16.52 -4.83 -6.24
N ASP A 32 16.10 -6.11 -6.31
CA ASP A 32 15.91 -6.95 -5.14
C ASP A 32 17.24 -7.51 -4.58
N GLU A 33 18.14 -7.97 -5.44
CA GLU A 33 19.38 -8.62 -4.98
C GLU A 33 20.47 -7.63 -4.55
N GLU A 34 20.62 -6.54 -5.30
CA GLU A 34 21.70 -5.58 -5.10
C GLU A 34 21.32 -4.45 -4.14
N TRP A 35 20.11 -4.48 -3.57
CA TRP A 35 19.58 -3.37 -2.78
C TRP A 35 19.61 -2.03 -3.54
N GLU A 36 19.58 -2.14 -4.86
CA GLU A 36 19.56 -0.96 -5.71
C GLU A 36 18.21 -0.26 -5.62
N LYS A 37 18.26 1.05 -5.76
CA LYS A 37 17.04 1.86 -5.86
C LYS A 37 16.33 1.54 -7.17
N ILE A 38 15.00 1.71 -7.16
CA ILE A 38 14.25 1.81 -8.41
C ILE A 38 14.89 2.93 -9.25
N PRO A 39 15.32 2.66 -10.50
CA PRO A 39 15.97 3.67 -11.33
C PRO A 39 15.07 4.88 -11.55
N LYS A 40 15.63 6.08 -11.40
CA LYS A 40 14.85 7.33 -11.53
C LYS A 40 14.25 7.51 -12.92
N GLU A 41 14.94 7.04 -13.96
CA GLU A 41 14.45 7.01 -15.34
C GLU A 41 13.21 6.12 -15.50
N VAL A 42 13.11 5.03 -14.76
CA VAL A 42 11.92 4.16 -14.75
C VAL A 42 10.76 4.87 -14.08
N VAL A 43 11.00 5.52 -12.94
CA VAL A 43 9.99 6.36 -12.27
C VAL A 43 9.49 7.45 -13.21
N LYS A 44 10.39 8.06 -14.01
CA LYS A 44 10.01 9.08 -14.99
C LYS A 44 9.12 8.52 -16.09
N LYS A 45 9.47 7.36 -16.66
CA LYS A 45 8.63 6.67 -17.65
C LYS A 45 7.24 6.31 -17.09
N MET A 46 7.16 5.89 -15.81
CA MET A 46 5.88 5.65 -15.13
C MET A 46 5.05 6.94 -15.03
N ALA A 47 5.69 8.05 -14.71
CA ALA A 47 5.03 9.35 -14.64
C ALA A 47 4.54 9.84 -16.02
N ASP A 48 5.38 9.68 -17.06
CA ASP A 48 5.03 10.06 -18.44
C ASP A 48 3.86 9.24 -18.98
N LEU A 49 3.67 7.99 -18.51
CA LEU A 49 2.49 7.17 -18.79
C LEU A 49 1.26 7.60 -17.97
N GLY A 50 1.40 8.45 -16.95
CA GLY A 50 0.31 8.92 -16.11
C GLY A 50 0.05 8.07 -14.86
N ILE A 51 0.89 7.07 -14.56
CA ILE A 51 0.69 6.14 -13.43
C ILE A 51 0.52 6.87 -12.09
N PHE A 52 1.32 7.88 -11.81
CA PHE A 52 1.21 8.63 -10.54
C PHE A 52 0.06 9.64 -10.54
N GLY A 53 -0.50 9.94 -11.71
CA GLY A 53 -1.61 10.88 -11.88
C GLY A 53 -3.00 10.27 -11.63
N VAL A 54 -3.15 8.94 -11.59
CA VAL A 54 -4.47 8.26 -11.56
C VAL A 54 -5.35 8.62 -10.37
N THR A 55 -4.78 9.16 -9.30
CA THR A 55 -5.51 9.61 -8.10
C THR A 55 -5.44 11.12 -7.86
N ILE A 56 -4.79 11.85 -8.76
CA ILE A 56 -4.60 13.29 -8.67
C ILE A 56 -5.57 13.97 -9.64
N PRO A 57 -6.35 14.97 -9.20
CA PRO A 57 -7.23 15.73 -10.08
C PRO A 57 -6.47 16.43 -11.22
N GLU A 58 -7.15 16.64 -12.35
CA GLU A 58 -6.58 17.26 -13.54
C GLU A 58 -6.02 18.68 -13.27
N GLU A 59 -6.69 19.45 -12.42
CA GLU A 59 -6.23 20.80 -12.02
C GLU A 59 -4.85 20.81 -11.34
N TYR A 60 -4.39 19.66 -10.82
CA TYR A 60 -3.04 19.48 -10.24
C TYR A 60 -2.14 18.61 -11.13
N GLY A 61 -2.50 18.43 -12.40
CA GLY A 61 -1.68 17.70 -13.39
C GLY A 61 -1.82 16.19 -13.33
N GLY A 62 -2.90 15.67 -12.73
CA GLY A 62 -3.22 14.26 -12.72
C GLY A 62 -4.23 13.86 -13.80
N THR A 63 -4.74 12.63 -13.67
CA THR A 63 -5.68 12.00 -14.60
C THR A 63 -6.79 11.26 -13.87
N ALA A 64 -7.08 11.64 -12.61
CA ALA A 64 -8.11 10.98 -11.80
C ALA A 64 -9.48 11.07 -12.48
N VAL A 65 -10.16 9.94 -12.57
CA VAL A 65 -11.53 9.84 -13.09
C VAL A 65 -12.50 9.92 -11.91
N PRO A 66 -13.31 10.98 -11.80
CA PRO A 66 -14.29 11.11 -10.72
C PRO A 66 -15.22 9.88 -10.68
N GLY A 67 -15.46 9.35 -9.46
CA GLY A 67 -16.28 8.15 -9.25
C GLY A 67 -15.63 6.81 -9.57
N GLU A 68 -14.44 6.81 -10.15
CA GLU A 68 -13.69 5.60 -10.52
C GLU A 68 -12.20 5.69 -10.15
N THR A 69 -11.83 6.72 -9.37
CA THR A 69 -10.43 7.03 -9.03
C THR A 69 -9.70 5.83 -8.43
N MET A 70 -10.30 5.18 -7.44
CA MET A 70 -9.70 4.04 -6.77
C MET A 70 -9.77 2.77 -7.60
N GLN A 71 -10.71 2.65 -8.52
CA GLN A 71 -10.76 1.55 -9.48
C GLN A 71 -9.57 1.61 -10.44
N TYR A 72 -9.25 2.77 -11.02
CA TYR A 72 -8.05 2.96 -11.85
C TYR A 72 -6.77 2.74 -11.05
N ALA A 73 -6.70 3.20 -9.81
CA ALA A 73 -5.56 2.95 -8.92
C ALA A 73 -5.39 1.45 -8.61
N MET A 74 -6.46 0.73 -8.34
CA MET A 74 -6.46 -0.73 -8.11
C MET A 74 -5.92 -1.48 -9.33
N ILE A 75 -6.44 -1.17 -10.54
CA ILE A 75 -5.99 -1.77 -11.80
C ILE A 75 -4.50 -1.51 -11.98
N THR A 76 -4.05 -0.28 -11.79
CA THR A 76 -2.64 0.13 -11.93
C THR A 76 -1.73 -0.71 -11.03
N ILE A 77 -2.04 -0.83 -9.76
CA ILE A 77 -1.20 -1.57 -8.81
C ILE A 77 -1.23 -3.07 -9.08
N HIS A 78 -2.38 -3.63 -9.46
CA HIS A 78 -2.51 -5.04 -9.80
C HIS A 78 -1.58 -5.42 -10.97
N GLU A 79 -1.61 -4.64 -12.06
CA GLU A 79 -0.80 -4.95 -13.24
C GLU A 79 0.70 -4.73 -13.02
N ILE A 80 1.08 -3.71 -12.25
CA ILE A 80 2.48 -3.51 -11.84
C ILE A 80 2.99 -4.71 -11.02
N ALA A 81 2.20 -5.18 -10.06
CA ALA A 81 2.59 -6.28 -9.19
C ALA A 81 2.65 -7.66 -9.90
N ARG A 82 1.91 -7.83 -11.00
CA ARG A 82 2.06 -9.03 -11.86
C ARG A 82 3.44 -9.10 -12.52
N ALA A 83 4.01 -7.96 -12.88
CA ALA A 83 5.29 -7.89 -13.58
C ALA A 83 6.48 -7.79 -12.62
N GLU A 84 6.31 -7.07 -11.50
CA GLU A 84 7.38 -6.83 -10.52
C GLU A 84 7.06 -7.54 -9.20
N LEU A 85 7.48 -8.79 -9.10
CA LEU A 85 7.14 -9.71 -8.00
C LEU A 85 7.92 -9.45 -6.70
N SER A 86 9.00 -8.63 -6.71
CA SER A 86 9.67 -8.25 -5.46
C SER A 86 8.85 -7.33 -4.58
N MET A 87 7.78 -6.74 -5.11
CA MET A 87 6.91 -5.75 -4.48
C MET A 87 7.58 -4.39 -4.20
N SER A 88 8.77 -4.12 -4.75
CA SER A 88 9.45 -2.83 -4.58
C SER A 88 8.74 -1.70 -5.32
N VAL A 89 8.48 -1.88 -6.62
CA VAL A 89 7.78 -0.89 -7.46
C VAL A 89 6.29 -0.80 -7.10
N PRO A 90 5.56 -1.91 -6.86
CA PRO A 90 4.19 -1.83 -6.36
C PRO A 90 4.07 -0.99 -5.08
N VAL A 91 4.96 -1.19 -4.07
CA VAL A 91 4.93 -0.39 -2.83
C VAL A 91 5.24 1.07 -3.09
N TYR A 92 6.26 1.38 -3.89
CA TYR A 92 6.58 2.76 -4.28
C TYR A 92 5.36 3.45 -4.89
N THR A 93 4.72 2.77 -5.84
CA THR A 93 3.59 3.33 -6.58
C THR A 93 2.36 3.50 -5.69
N LEU A 94 1.98 2.46 -4.92
CA LEU A 94 0.80 2.54 -4.05
C LEU A 94 0.93 3.63 -2.98
N LEU A 95 2.14 3.89 -2.48
CA LEU A 95 2.37 4.98 -1.55
C LEU A 95 2.14 6.32 -2.23
N CYS A 96 2.77 6.55 -3.38
CA CYS A 96 2.62 7.82 -4.10
C CYS A 96 1.16 8.09 -4.47
N ILE A 97 0.45 7.13 -5.08
CA ILE A 97 -0.94 7.36 -5.54
C ILE A 97 -1.95 7.33 -4.38
N GLY A 98 -1.79 6.43 -3.40
CA GLY A 98 -2.73 6.34 -2.28
C GLY A 98 -2.68 7.55 -1.37
N TRP A 99 -1.49 8.09 -1.08
CA TRP A 99 -1.37 9.26 -0.24
C TRP A 99 -1.55 10.57 -1.00
N ALA A 100 -1.33 10.61 -2.32
CA ALA A 100 -1.76 11.71 -3.17
C ALA A 100 -3.30 11.81 -3.21
N PHE A 101 -4.03 10.68 -3.25
CA PHE A 101 -5.49 10.67 -3.08
C PHE A 101 -5.91 11.34 -1.77
N MET A 102 -5.30 10.99 -0.64
CA MET A 102 -5.63 11.60 0.65
C MET A 102 -5.28 13.09 0.71
N LEU A 103 -4.14 13.49 0.14
CA LEU A 103 -3.76 14.90 0.03
C LEU A 103 -4.74 15.68 -0.85
N SER A 104 -5.22 15.09 -1.96
CA SER A 104 -6.22 15.73 -2.84
C SER A 104 -7.56 15.95 -2.12
N GLN A 105 -7.95 15.03 -1.21
CA GLN A 105 -9.22 15.13 -0.47
C GLN A 105 -9.14 16.12 0.70
N TYR A 106 -8.05 16.13 1.45
CA TYR A 106 -7.97 16.79 2.75
C TYR A 106 -6.91 17.89 2.86
N GLY A 107 -6.00 17.99 1.89
CA GLY A 107 -4.94 19.01 1.90
C GLY A 107 -5.50 20.43 1.74
N THR A 108 -4.77 21.41 2.27
CA THR A 108 -5.03 22.81 1.93
C THR A 108 -4.80 23.06 0.44
N LYS A 109 -5.33 24.15 -0.09
CA LYS A 109 -5.12 24.52 -1.49
C LYS A 109 -3.61 24.66 -1.79
N GLU A 110 -2.89 25.35 -0.91
CA GLU A 110 -1.46 25.59 -1.04
C GLU A 110 -0.65 24.28 -1.04
N ALA A 111 -1.01 23.33 -0.17
CA ALA A 111 -0.35 22.03 -0.12
C ALA A 111 -0.59 21.21 -1.40
N LYS A 112 -1.83 21.22 -1.91
CA LYS A 112 -2.19 20.54 -3.16
C LYS A 112 -1.43 21.11 -4.35
N GLU A 113 -1.43 22.43 -4.52
CA GLU A 113 -0.74 23.14 -5.61
C GLU A 113 0.78 22.92 -5.56
N GLU A 114 1.37 22.81 -4.39
CA GLU A 114 2.81 22.61 -4.23
C GLU A 114 3.26 21.16 -4.45
N ILE A 115 2.50 20.18 -3.94
CA ILE A 115 2.95 18.79 -3.81
C ILE A 115 2.45 17.92 -4.95
N LEU A 116 1.13 17.97 -5.25
CA LEU A 116 0.52 17.02 -6.19
C LEU A 116 1.12 17.06 -7.61
N PRO A 117 1.44 18.23 -8.21
CA PRO A 117 2.06 18.26 -9.53
C PRO A 117 3.44 17.60 -9.57
N LYS A 118 4.20 17.68 -8.49
CA LYS A 118 5.54 17.08 -8.40
C LYS A 118 5.46 15.56 -8.20
N VAL A 119 4.42 15.08 -7.50
CA VAL A 119 4.14 13.64 -7.38
C VAL A 119 3.68 13.08 -8.72
N ALA A 120 2.73 13.74 -9.41
CA ALA A 120 2.23 13.32 -10.72
C ALA A 120 3.36 13.19 -11.76
N LYS A 121 4.34 14.10 -11.73
CA LYS A 121 5.53 14.09 -12.61
C LYS A 121 6.63 13.08 -12.17
N GLY A 122 6.44 12.37 -11.06
CA GLY A 122 7.44 11.45 -10.50
C GLY A 122 8.70 12.17 -9.97
N ASP A 123 8.65 13.49 -9.77
CA ASP A 123 9.76 14.26 -9.24
C ASP A 123 9.92 14.03 -7.72
N TRP A 124 8.80 13.94 -7.01
CA TRP A 124 8.74 13.75 -5.56
C TRP A 124 8.12 12.42 -5.17
N PHE A 125 8.68 11.83 -4.12
CA PHE A 125 8.07 10.71 -3.41
C PHE A 125 7.05 11.24 -2.39
N LEU A 126 5.91 10.56 -2.26
CA LEU A 126 4.93 10.81 -1.22
C LEU A 126 4.57 9.52 -0.51
N GLY A 127 4.75 9.49 0.81
CA GLY A 127 4.48 8.32 1.63
C GLY A 127 3.67 8.62 2.88
N ILE A 128 3.60 7.62 3.77
CA ILE A 128 2.95 7.68 5.08
C ILE A 128 3.96 7.48 6.20
N ASN A 129 3.72 8.14 7.33
CA ASN A 129 4.62 8.13 8.46
C ASN A 129 3.84 8.14 9.79
N THR A 130 3.43 6.95 10.24
CA THR A 130 2.57 6.81 11.43
C THR A 130 3.20 5.96 12.52
N THR A 131 3.84 4.83 12.16
CA THR A 131 4.41 3.85 13.08
C THR A 131 5.59 4.42 13.85
N GLU A 132 5.71 4.06 15.13
CA GLU A 132 6.81 4.43 16.03
C GLU A 132 7.54 3.17 16.52
N PRO A 133 8.78 3.29 17.05
CA PRO A 133 9.51 2.13 17.59
C PRO A 133 8.74 1.38 18.67
N GLY A 134 7.89 2.07 19.43
CA GLY A 134 7.07 1.49 20.50
C GLY A 134 5.81 0.76 20.04
N GLY A 135 5.42 0.86 18.75
CA GLY A 135 4.25 0.15 18.23
C GLY A 135 3.65 0.73 16.95
N GLY A 136 3.13 -0.15 16.10
CA GLY A 136 2.42 0.20 14.87
C GLY A 136 0.92 -0.08 14.93
N SER A 137 0.48 -1.05 15.74
CA SER A 137 -0.94 -1.42 15.87
C SER A 137 -1.71 -0.47 16.79
N ASP A 138 -1.04 0.14 17.77
CA ASP A 138 -1.63 1.05 18.75
C ASP A 138 -1.36 2.52 18.40
N LEU A 139 -1.86 2.96 17.26
CA LEU A 139 -1.67 4.33 16.77
C LEU A 139 -2.37 5.41 17.63
N ALA A 140 -3.30 5.01 18.50
CA ALA A 140 -3.92 5.92 19.46
C ALA A 140 -2.90 6.46 20.48
N ASN A 141 -1.86 5.67 20.77
CA ASN A 141 -0.85 5.96 21.78
C ASN A 141 0.52 6.38 21.21
N ILE A 142 0.56 6.92 20.00
CA ILE A 142 1.78 7.52 19.43
C ILE A 142 2.35 8.60 20.38
N LYS A 143 3.68 8.75 20.36
CA LYS A 143 4.42 9.65 21.22
C LYS A 143 4.98 10.87 20.50
N THR A 144 5.11 10.83 19.17
CA THR A 144 5.50 12.00 18.38
C THR A 144 4.49 13.11 18.62
N TRP A 145 4.97 14.26 19.03
CA TRP A 145 4.15 15.40 19.42
C TRP A 145 4.66 16.70 18.82
N ALA A 146 3.82 17.72 18.80
CA ALA A 146 4.20 19.05 18.37
C ALA A 146 3.60 20.12 19.27
N LYS A 147 4.38 21.17 19.53
CA LYS A 147 3.84 22.44 20.01
C LYS A 147 3.19 23.15 18.83
N SER A 148 1.89 23.43 18.95
CA SER A 148 1.16 24.21 17.95
C SER A 148 1.39 25.70 18.16
N GLU A 149 1.89 26.40 17.14
CA GLU A 149 2.04 27.84 17.07
C GLU A 149 1.08 28.44 16.03
N LYS A 150 1.05 29.76 15.87
CA LYS A 150 0.08 30.42 14.98
C LYS A 150 0.17 29.94 13.52
N THR A 151 1.41 29.76 13.00
CA THR A 151 1.66 29.46 11.58
C THR A 151 2.36 28.12 11.33
N LYS A 152 2.83 27.46 12.38
CA LYS A 152 3.64 26.23 12.30
C LYS A 152 3.45 25.32 13.50
N PHE A 153 3.89 24.09 13.34
CA PHE A 153 4.10 23.11 14.41
C PHE A 153 5.60 22.96 14.66
N ILE A 154 6.02 22.85 15.93
CA ILE A 154 7.38 22.49 16.33
C ILE A 154 7.34 21.03 16.78
N VAL A 155 7.87 20.13 15.94
CA VAL A 155 7.70 18.69 16.10
C VAL A 155 8.90 18.05 16.75
N ASN A 156 8.65 17.12 17.69
CA ASN A 156 9.62 16.25 18.33
C ASN A 156 9.09 14.81 18.37
N GLY A 157 9.97 13.85 18.15
CA GLY A 157 9.63 12.42 18.19
C GLY A 157 10.38 11.60 17.17
N GLU A 158 9.94 10.38 17.01
CA GLU A 158 10.56 9.42 16.08
C GLU A 158 9.52 8.52 15.42
N LYS A 159 9.84 8.07 14.22
CA LYS A 159 9.03 7.14 13.42
C LYS A 159 9.91 6.00 12.94
N ALA A 160 9.31 4.79 12.80
CA ALA A 160 10.02 3.58 12.44
C ALA A 160 9.24 2.76 11.39
N TYR A 161 9.95 1.94 10.64
CA TYR A 161 9.39 1.08 9.60
C TYR A 161 8.68 1.85 8.48
N ILE A 162 9.23 3.00 8.13
CA ILE A 162 8.70 3.92 7.12
C ILE A 162 9.34 3.62 5.77
N SER A 163 8.50 3.38 4.76
CA SER A 163 8.97 3.13 3.38
C SER A 163 9.32 4.45 2.68
N GLY A 164 10.36 4.43 1.85
CA GLY A 164 10.76 5.57 1.03
C GLY A 164 11.53 6.65 1.77
N VAL A 165 12.18 6.33 2.90
CA VAL A 165 12.98 7.32 3.68
C VAL A 165 14.15 7.85 2.87
N ARG A 166 14.84 7.00 2.10
CA ARG A 166 15.96 7.37 1.24
C ARG A 166 15.46 8.14 0.00
N GLU A 167 14.44 7.61 -0.66
CA GLU A 167 13.85 8.16 -1.88
C GLU A 167 13.31 9.57 -1.66
N SER A 168 12.54 9.80 -0.60
CA SER A 168 12.03 11.13 -0.25
C SER A 168 13.15 12.11 0.12
N ASN A 169 14.22 11.62 0.73
CA ASN A 169 15.35 12.46 1.09
C ASN A 169 16.23 12.81 -0.11
N GLU A 170 16.51 11.86 -1.00
CA GLU A 170 17.38 12.10 -2.16
C GLU A 170 16.65 12.81 -3.30
N TRP A 171 15.46 12.34 -3.68
CA TRP A 171 14.72 12.87 -4.83
C TRP A 171 13.83 14.06 -4.49
N GLY A 172 13.47 14.21 -3.21
CA GLY A 172 12.52 15.20 -2.74
C GLY A 172 11.17 14.60 -2.44
N GLY A 173 10.32 15.42 -1.82
CA GLY A 173 9.03 14.98 -1.31
C GLY A 173 9.05 14.77 0.19
N GLY A 174 8.22 13.85 0.67
CA GLY A 174 8.06 13.61 2.10
C GLY A 174 6.92 12.65 2.41
N HIS A 175 6.39 12.78 3.62
CA HIS A 175 5.41 11.84 4.14
C HIS A 175 4.26 12.56 4.84
N LEU A 176 3.05 12.03 4.67
CA LEU A 176 1.93 12.40 5.50
C LEU A 176 2.14 11.79 6.89
N THR A 177 2.27 12.62 7.92
CA THR A 177 2.73 12.23 9.25
C THR A 177 1.65 12.44 10.29
N LEU A 178 1.38 11.40 11.10
CA LEU A 178 0.49 11.47 12.26
C LEU A 178 1.31 11.84 13.51
N PHE A 179 0.87 12.88 14.23
CA PHE A 179 1.48 13.34 15.46
C PHE A 179 0.44 13.94 16.42
N LYS A 180 0.75 14.09 17.69
CA LYS A 180 -0.12 14.75 18.67
C LYS A 180 0.16 16.24 18.71
N SER A 181 -0.81 17.05 18.35
CA SER A 181 -0.80 18.51 18.56
C SER A 181 -1.36 18.90 19.92
N ASP A 182 -2.19 18.03 20.53
CA ASP A 182 -2.69 18.16 21.90
C ASP A 182 -2.67 16.80 22.61
N PRO A 183 -1.55 16.43 23.27
CA PRO A 183 -1.43 15.15 23.97
C PRO A 183 -2.49 14.90 25.04
N SER A 184 -3.06 15.95 25.64
CA SER A 184 -4.05 15.84 26.72
C SER A 184 -5.38 15.21 26.23
N LYS A 185 -5.67 15.27 24.94
CA LYS A 185 -6.88 14.71 24.31
C LYS A 185 -6.72 13.29 23.75
N GLY A 186 -5.60 12.60 24.08
CA GLY A 186 -5.34 11.25 23.56
C GLY A 186 -5.31 11.21 22.02
N TYR A 187 -5.97 10.22 21.40
CA TYR A 187 -6.04 10.12 19.93
C TYR A 187 -6.83 11.25 19.27
N LYS A 188 -7.78 11.88 20.00
CA LYS A 188 -8.55 13.05 19.53
C LYS A 188 -7.71 14.32 19.42
N GLY A 189 -6.53 14.35 20.01
CA GLY A 189 -5.55 15.42 19.87
C GLY A 189 -4.51 15.18 18.79
N SER A 190 -4.71 14.17 17.91
CA SER A 190 -3.79 13.88 16.82
C SER A 190 -4.10 14.72 15.59
N THR A 191 -3.03 15.21 14.95
CA THR A 191 -3.07 15.99 13.71
C THR A 191 -2.31 15.24 12.62
N PHE A 192 -2.71 15.44 11.38
CA PHE A 192 -2.11 14.82 10.21
C PHE A 192 -1.64 15.89 9.23
N ALA A 193 -0.35 15.86 8.88
CA ALA A 193 0.22 16.88 8.01
C ALA A 193 1.35 16.30 7.14
N TYR A 194 1.62 16.96 6.02
CA TYR A 194 2.77 16.65 5.18
C TYR A 194 4.06 17.15 5.83
N PHE A 195 5.04 16.26 5.97
CA PHE A 195 6.38 16.56 6.47
C PHE A 195 7.38 16.42 5.33
N PRO A 196 8.02 17.52 4.86
CA PRO A 196 9.13 17.43 3.94
C PRO A 196 10.28 16.61 4.52
N ALA A 197 10.82 15.65 3.76
CA ALA A 197 11.89 14.77 4.27
C ALA A 197 13.17 15.52 4.63
N LYS A 198 13.43 16.65 3.94
CA LYS A 198 14.60 17.52 4.16
C LYS A 198 14.35 18.68 5.14
N ALA A 199 13.25 18.66 5.91
CA ALA A 199 13.01 19.72 6.89
C ALA A 199 14.16 19.77 7.92
N PRO A 200 14.71 20.97 8.23
CA PRO A 200 15.80 21.11 9.21
C PRO A 200 15.43 20.49 10.57
N GLY A 201 16.35 19.72 11.15
CA GLY A 201 16.11 18.95 12.38
C GLY A 201 15.60 17.53 12.16
N THR A 202 15.35 17.13 10.89
CA THR A 202 15.02 15.76 10.53
C THR A 202 16.29 14.96 10.21
N THR A 203 16.39 13.75 10.78
CA THR A 203 17.40 12.75 10.41
C THR A 203 16.70 11.43 10.09
N PHE A 204 17.33 10.56 9.28
CA PHE A 204 16.77 9.27 8.94
C PHE A 204 17.81 8.16 9.02
N THR A 205 17.31 6.93 9.15
CA THR A 205 18.09 5.70 9.08
C THR A 205 17.43 4.73 8.11
N VAL A 206 18.20 3.83 7.49
CA VAL A 206 17.69 2.78 6.59
C VAL A 206 17.89 1.42 7.26
N TYR A 207 16.88 0.57 7.20
CA TYR A 207 16.91 -0.81 7.70
C TYR A 207 17.20 -1.79 6.56
N LYS A 208 17.60 -3.01 6.92
CA LYS A 208 17.73 -4.13 5.98
C LYS A 208 16.50 -5.00 6.07
N ASP A 209 15.71 -5.02 5.01
CA ASP A 209 14.47 -5.78 4.92
C ASP A 209 14.69 -7.20 4.40
N LEU A 210 13.73 -8.08 4.63
CA LEU A 210 13.68 -9.43 4.07
C LEU A 210 13.40 -9.42 2.55
N GLY A 211 12.59 -8.49 2.08
CA GLY A 211 12.15 -8.34 0.68
C GLY A 211 11.84 -6.90 0.35
N ARG A 212 11.36 -6.60 -0.86
CA ARG A 212 11.12 -5.24 -1.39
C ARG A 212 12.36 -4.34 -1.34
N MET A 213 13.51 -4.90 -1.62
CA MET A 213 14.80 -4.24 -1.35
C MET A 213 15.06 -3.02 -2.22
N GLY A 214 14.35 -2.87 -3.36
CA GLY A 214 14.44 -1.71 -4.25
C GLY A 214 13.82 -0.44 -3.70
N LEU A 215 12.99 -0.52 -2.63
CA LEU A 215 12.45 0.62 -1.90
C LEU A 215 12.94 0.59 -0.47
N SER A 216 13.53 1.69 0.00
CA SER A 216 14.06 1.75 1.36
C SER A 216 12.94 1.68 2.41
N THR A 217 13.22 0.99 3.52
CA THR A 217 12.47 1.08 4.77
C THR A 217 13.40 1.63 5.85
N GLY A 218 12.88 2.48 6.74
CA GLY A 218 13.73 3.07 7.76
C GLY A 218 12.95 3.80 8.84
N GLY A 219 13.59 4.77 9.46
CA GLY A 219 13.01 5.61 10.49
C GLY A 219 13.40 7.06 10.33
N PHE A 220 12.58 7.94 10.91
CA PHE A 220 12.86 9.37 11.03
C PHE A 220 12.96 9.76 12.51
N VAL A 221 13.86 10.69 12.80
CA VAL A 221 13.93 11.38 14.09
C VAL A 221 13.74 12.88 13.86
N TYR A 222 12.83 13.47 14.62
CA TYR A 222 12.48 14.88 14.57
C TYR A 222 12.96 15.59 15.82
N LYS A 223 13.78 16.64 15.67
CA LYS A 223 14.27 17.47 16.77
C LYS A 223 13.96 18.94 16.46
N ASN A 224 12.90 19.46 17.09
CA ASN A 224 12.40 20.81 16.90
C ASN A 224 12.15 21.16 15.41
N VAL A 225 11.59 20.20 14.66
CA VAL A 225 11.31 20.37 13.23
C VAL A 225 10.13 21.30 13.05
N GLU A 226 10.32 22.34 12.23
CA GLU A 226 9.26 23.30 11.91
C GLU A 226 8.43 22.82 10.72
N ILE A 227 7.14 22.59 10.93
CA ILE A 227 6.18 22.18 9.88
C ILE A 227 5.13 23.29 9.71
N PRO A 228 5.09 23.97 8.57
CA PRO A 228 4.09 24.99 8.30
C PRO A 228 2.66 24.46 8.35
N LYS A 229 1.73 25.23 8.95
CA LYS A 229 0.31 24.83 9.04
C LYS A 229 -0.40 24.71 7.69
N LYS A 230 0.15 25.31 6.63
CA LYS A 230 -0.34 25.09 5.25
C LYS A 230 -0.29 23.62 4.82
N TYR A 231 0.51 22.77 5.47
CA TYR A 231 0.64 21.35 5.16
C TYR A 231 -0.31 20.43 5.93
N ILE A 232 -1.23 20.99 6.72
CA ILE A 232 -2.24 20.21 7.44
C ILE A 232 -3.22 19.53 6.48
N LEU A 233 -3.64 18.32 6.81
CA LEU A 233 -4.76 17.63 6.18
C LEU A 233 -5.98 17.73 7.09
N GLY A 234 -7.03 18.39 6.60
CA GLY A 234 -8.21 18.71 7.36
C GLY A 234 -7.94 19.72 8.48
N GLU A 235 -8.39 19.41 9.69
CA GLU A 235 -8.30 20.28 10.86
C GLU A 235 -7.38 19.73 11.93
N GLU A 236 -6.82 20.60 12.75
CA GLU A 236 -6.04 20.23 13.94
C GLU A 236 -6.91 19.39 14.90
N GLY A 237 -6.38 18.25 15.36
CA GLY A 237 -7.11 17.30 16.21
C GLY A 237 -8.02 16.31 15.45
N LYS A 238 -8.12 16.39 14.12
CA LYS A 238 -8.87 15.44 13.29
C LYS A 238 -8.00 14.40 12.58
N GLY A 239 -6.69 14.47 12.76
CA GLY A 239 -5.71 13.68 12.00
C GLY A 239 -5.85 12.18 12.15
N PHE A 240 -6.25 11.68 13.33
CA PHE A 240 -6.45 10.25 13.53
C PHE A 240 -7.53 9.67 12.59
N TYR A 241 -8.65 10.36 12.45
CA TYR A 241 -9.76 9.89 11.60
C TYR A 241 -9.41 9.93 10.12
N ILE A 242 -8.72 10.99 9.67
CA ILE A 242 -8.26 11.14 8.28
C ILE A 242 -7.23 10.04 7.95
N ASN A 243 -6.31 9.75 8.87
CA ASN A 243 -5.35 8.67 8.72
C ASN A 243 -6.04 7.29 8.60
N MET A 244 -7.10 7.02 9.38
CA MET A 244 -7.86 5.77 9.28
C MET A 244 -8.60 5.65 7.94
N GLU A 245 -9.15 6.73 7.41
CA GLU A 245 -9.74 6.73 6.06
C GLU A 245 -8.67 6.47 4.99
N GLY A 246 -7.48 7.09 5.11
CA GLY A 246 -6.35 6.82 4.23
C GLY A 246 -5.87 5.37 4.26
N PHE A 247 -5.92 4.75 5.43
CA PHE A 247 -5.62 3.32 5.54
C PHE A 247 -6.58 2.45 4.74
N ASN A 248 -7.85 2.80 4.62
CA ASN A 248 -8.78 2.03 3.80
C ASN A 248 -8.42 2.12 2.31
N ALA A 249 -8.11 3.31 1.80
CA ALA A 249 -7.64 3.49 0.44
C ALA A 249 -6.35 2.69 0.18
N ALA A 250 -5.37 2.80 1.09
CA ALA A 250 -4.10 2.08 0.97
C ALA A 250 -4.27 0.54 1.09
N ARG A 251 -5.18 0.04 1.94
CA ARG A 251 -5.49 -1.40 2.06
C ARG A 251 -6.04 -2.00 0.77
N VAL A 252 -6.84 -1.25 0.01
CA VAL A 252 -7.28 -1.65 -1.34
C VAL A 252 -6.07 -1.85 -2.25
N LEU A 253 -5.15 -0.89 -2.28
CA LEU A 253 -3.96 -0.95 -3.13
C LEU A 253 -3.00 -2.08 -2.71
N VAL A 254 -2.83 -2.29 -1.39
CA VAL A 254 -2.09 -3.45 -0.85
C VAL A 254 -2.71 -4.77 -1.30
N SER A 255 -4.04 -4.88 -1.23
CA SER A 255 -4.74 -6.09 -1.68
C SER A 255 -4.58 -6.30 -3.18
N ALA A 256 -4.66 -5.23 -3.98
CA ALA A 256 -4.42 -5.28 -5.43
C ALA A 256 -3.00 -5.78 -5.76
N ALA A 257 -1.97 -5.26 -5.08
CA ALA A 257 -0.59 -5.72 -5.26
C ALA A 257 -0.46 -7.22 -4.96
N CYS A 258 -1.02 -7.68 -3.83
CA CYS A 258 -0.95 -9.09 -3.46
C CYS A 258 -1.70 -10.00 -4.43
N LEU A 259 -2.87 -9.58 -4.91
CA LEU A 259 -3.64 -10.40 -5.87
C LEU A 259 -2.98 -10.41 -7.26
N GLY A 260 -2.38 -9.31 -7.70
CA GLY A 260 -1.58 -9.28 -8.94
C GLY A 260 -0.38 -10.23 -8.87
N GLY A 261 0.38 -10.17 -7.78
CA GLY A 261 1.50 -11.10 -7.54
C GLY A 261 1.05 -12.57 -7.42
N ALA A 262 -0.06 -12.82 -6.72
CA ALA A 262 -0.64 -14.16 -6.58
C ALA A 262 -1.06 -14.73 -7.93
N GLU A 263 -1.74 -13.94 -8.76
CA GLU A 263 -2.16 -14.35 -10.11
C GLU A 263 -0.97 -14.74 -10.97
N LYS A 264 0.10 -13.95 -10.95
CA LYS A 264 1.32 -14.27 -11.71
C LYS A 264 2.03 -15.52 -11.18
N CYS A 265 2.14 -15.70 -9.86
CA CYS A 265 2.71 -16.91 -9.28
C CYS A 265 1.89 -18.15 -9.63
N LEU A 266 0.56 -18.05 -9.64
CA LEU A 266 -0.33 -19.14 -10.02
C LEU A 266 -0.16 -19.50 -11.50
N GLU A 267 -0.03 -18.52 -12.40
CA GLU A 267 0.28 -18.75 -13.81
C GLU A 267 1.61 -19.49 -14.00
N ILE A 268 2.67 -19.05 -13.31
CA ILE A 268 3.99 -19.68 -13.36
C ILE A 268 3.88 -21.14 -12.90
N GLY A 269 3.24 -21.39 -11.76
CA GLY A 269 3.04 -22.76 -11.23
C GLY A 269 2.21 -23.65 -12.14
N ARG A 270 1.10 -23.12 -12.68
CA ARG A 270 0.24 -23.81 -13.66
C ARG A 270 1.02 -24.20 -14.91
N ASP A 271 1.74 -23.26 -15.51
CA ASP A 271 2.41 -23.48 -16.80
C ASP A 271 3.59 -24.45 -16.65
N TYR A 272 4.35 -24.34 -15.55
CA TYR A 272 5.38 -25.33 -15.23
C TYR A 272 4.78 -26.73 -15.03
N SER A 273 3.68 -26.84 -14.27
CA SER A 273 3.05 -28.13 -13.99
C SER A 273 2.53 -28.85 -15.24
N LYS A 274 2.14 -28.10 -16.28
CA LYS A 274 1.75 -28.66 -17.60
C LYS A 274 2.93 -29.19 -18.39
N GLN A 275 4.10 -28.57 -18.24
CA GLN A 275 5.31 -28.93 -19.01
C GLN A 275 6.13 -30.00 -18.33
N ARG A 276 6.17 -30.01 -17.00
CA ARG A 276 6.97 -30.95 -16.22
C ARG A 276 6.39 -32.36 -16.28
N ILE A 277 7.19 -33.30 -16.83
CA ILE A 277 6.82 -34.71 -16.88
C ILE A 277 7.43 -35.44 -15.69
N ILE A 278 6.63 -36.15 -14.91
CA ILE A 278 7.04 -37.08 -13.85
C ILE A 278 6.23 -38.38 -13.97
N PHE A 279 6.87 -39.51 -13.72
CA PHE A 279 6.22 -40.83 -13.86
C PHE A 279 5.46 -41.01 -15.19
N GLY A 280 6.00 -40.46 -16.29
CA GLY A 280 5.47 -40.61 -17.65
C GLY A 280 4.28 -39.72 -18.01
N ARG A 281 3.86 -38.76 -17.15
CA ARG A 281 2.75 -37.84 -17.41
C ARG A 281 2.99 -36.42 -16.86
N PRO A 282 2.28 -35.39 -17.33
CA PRO A 282 2.40 -34.04 -16.81
C PRO A 282 2.12 -33.98 -15.31
N LEU A 283 2.89 -33.15 -14.59
CA LEU A 283 2.72 -32.91 -13.14
C LEU A 283 1.27 -32.47 -12.82
N SER A 284 0.67 -31.64 -13.68
CA SER A 284 -0.71 -31.18 -13.55
C SER A 284 -1.78 -32.28 -13.64
N SER A 285 -1.43 -33.49 -14.09
CA SER A 285 -2.34 -34.65 -14.13
C SER A 285 -2.49 -35.38 -12.81
N PHE A 286 -1.71 -35.00 -11.80
CA PHE A 286 -1.84 -35.56 -10.44
C PHE A 286 -2.83 -34.73 -9.64
N GLU A 287 -3.83 -35.38 -9.05
CA GLU A 287 -4.93 -34.72 -8.32
C GLU A 287 -4.43 -33.84 -7.18
N GLY A 288 -3.37 -34.25 -6.46
CA GLY A 288 -2.76 -33.45 -5.40
C GLY A 288 -2.23 -32.09 -5.90
N ILE A 289 -1.90 -31.96 -7.20
CA ILE A 289 -1.45 -30.70 -7.80
C ILE A 289 -2.63 -29.96 -8.44
N SER A 290 -3.46 -30.65 -9.23
CA SER A 290 -4.56 -30.01 -9.94
C SER A 290 -5.63 -29.46 -8.98
N PHE A 291 -5.92 -30.14 -7.88
CA PHE A 291 -6.88 -29.68 -6.87
C PHE A 291 -6.35 -28.47 -6.10
N GLU A 292 -5.07 -28.46 -5.73
CA GLU A 292 -4.45 -27.30 -5.09
C GLU A 292 -4.48 -26.06 -5.99
N ILE A 293 -4.17 -26.22 -7.30
CA ILE A 293 -4.30 -25.13 -8.30
C ILE A 293 -5.75 -24.65 -8.40
N ALA A 294 -6.73 -25.55 -8.41
CA ALA A 294 -8.14 -25.20 -8.49
C ALA A 294 -8.64 -24.43 -7.25
N ASP A 295 -8.20 -24.84 -6.05
CA ASP A 295 -8.50 -24.15 -4.80
C ASP A 295 -7.90 -22.76 -4.76
N ASP A 296 -6.64 -22.63 -5.15
CA ASP A 296 -5.93 -21.34 -5.19
C ASP A 296 -6.59 -20.38 -6.20
N TYR A 297 -6.92 -20.88 -7.39
CA TYR A 297 -7.64 -20.10 -8.42
C TYR A 297 -9.00 -19.64 -7.91
N SER A 298 -9.76 -20.53 -7.27
CA SER A 298 -11.09 -20.20 -6.71
C SER A 298 -11.01 -19.12 -5.66
N LYS A 299 -10.04 -19.21 -4.72
CA LYS A 299 -9.80 -18.18 -3.69
C LYS A 299 -9.36 -16.86 -4.30
N LEU A 300 -8.50 -16.90 -5.33
CA LEU A 300 -8.05 -15.70 -6.04
C LEU A 300 -9.22 -14.94 -6.67
N GLU A 301 -10.09 -15.64 -7.40
CA GLU A 301 -11.27 -15.03 -8.04
C GLU A 301 -12.26 -14.47 -7.01
N MET A 302 -12.53 -15.19 -5.91
CA MET A 302 -13.37 -14.67 -4.82
C MET A 302 -12.81 -13.37 -4.22
N LEU A 303 -11.48 -13.30 -3.97
CA LEU A 303 -10.87 -12.11 -3.41
C LEU A 303 -10.78 -10.94 -4.40
N LYS A 304 -10.60 -11.22 -5.70
CA LYS A 304 -10.68 -10.18 -6.77
C LYS A 304 -12.07 -9.53 -6.79
N LEU A 305 -13.14 -10.30 -6.71
CA LEU A 305 -14.52 -9.77 -6.64
C LEU A 305 -14.75 -8.96 -5.37
N MET A 306 -14.25 -9.43 -4.23
CA MET A 306 -14.36 -8.69 -2.97
C MET A 306 -13.56 -7.38 -3.02
N LEU A 307 -12.38 -7.39 -3.65
CA LEU A 307 -11.56 -6.19 -3.84
C LEU A 307 -12.28 -5.17 -4.74
N GLN A 308 -12.87 -5.60 -5.85
CA GLN A 308 -13.68 -4.73 -6.72
C GLN A 308 -14.82 -4.07 -5.94
N LYS A 309 -15.54 -4.85 -5.13
CA LYS A 309 -16.59 -4.31 -4.25
C LYS A 309 -16.03 -3.24 -3.30
N GLY A 310 -14.93 -3.54 -2.60
CA GLY A 310 -14.32 -2.60 -1.65
C GLY A 310 -13.83 -1.32 -2.31
N THR A 311 -13.25 -1.43 -3.48
CA THR A 311 -12.78 -0.30 -4.29
C THR A 311 -13.95 0.60 -4.73
N TRP A 312 -15.01 -0.01 -5.28
CA TRP A 312 -16.24 0.69 -5.65
C TRP A 312 -16.91 1.38 -4.46
N MET A 313 -16.90 0.76 -3.28
CA MET A 313 -17.45 1.38 -2.06
C MET A 313 -16.66 2.65 -1.68
N ILE A 314 -15.34 2.67 -1.82
CA ILE A 314 -14.54 3.87 -1.57
C ILE A 314 -14.91 4.97 -2.58
N ASP A 315 -14.93 4.66 -3.87
CA ASP A 315 -15.26 5.64 -4.90
C ASP A 315 -16.63 6.26 -4.63
N ARG A 316 -17.67 5.45 -4.36
CA ARG A 316 -19.00 5.94 -4.00
C ARG A 316 -19.02 6.77 -2.71
N PHE A 317 -18.28 6.36 -1.68
CA PHE A 317 -18.20 7.10 -0.42
C PHE A 317 -17.57 8.49 -0.59
N TYR A 318 -16.62 8.64 -1.50
CA TYR A 318 -16.01 9.94 -1.76
C TYR A 318 -16.86 10.83 -2.67
N GLU A 319 -17.75 10.26 -3.47
CA GLU A 319 -18.80 11.03 -4.20
C GLU A 319 -19.95 11.44 -3.29
N ASP A 320 -20.41 10.52 -2.44
CA ASP A 320 -21.50 10.74 -1.49
C ASP A 320 -21.17 10.06 -0.16
N ARG A 321 -20.86 10.87 0.84
CA ARG A 321 -20.51 10.42 2.20
C ARG A 321 -21.61 9.65 2.93
N SER A 322 -22.84 9.69 2.43
CA SER A 322 -23.98 8.95 2.96
C SER A 322 -24.18 7.56 2.33
N SER A 323 -23.45 7.23 1.25
CA SER A 323 -23.63 5.99 0.49
C SER A 323 -23.32 4.72 1.28
N PHE A 324 -22.33 4.80 2.17
CA PHE A 324 -21.90 3.70 3.05
C PHE A 324 -21.47 4.22 4.42
N THR A 325 -21.67 3.39 5.45
CA THR A 325 -21.07 3.63 6.77
C THR A 325 -19.57 3.34 6.74
N LYS A 326 -18.82 3.97 7.64
CA LYS A 326 -17.37 3.69 7.78
C LYS A 326 -17.12 2.24 8.21
N GLU A 327 -18.02 1.67 9.00
CA GLU A 327 -17.98 0.29 9.47
C GLU A 327 -18.11 -0.69 8.31
N GLU A 328 -19.05 -0.48 7.39
CA GLU A 328 -19.21 -1.31 6.18
C GLU A 328 -17.94 -1.31 5.31
N ILE A 329 -17.37 -0.12 5.09
CA ILE A 329 -16.11 0.05 4.33
C ILE A 329 -14.98 -0.66 5.06
N ASN A 330 -14.77 -0.38 6.35
CA ASN A 330 -13.71 -0.96 7.16
C ASN A 330 -13.77 -2.50 7.14
N ARG A 331 -14.94 -3.08 7.35
CA ARG A 331 -15.16 -4.53 7.32
C ARG A 331 -14.77 -5.13 5.96
N THR A 332 -15.36 -4.60 4.88
CA THR A 332 -15.14 -5.15 3.52
C THR A 332 -13.66 -5.10 3.15
N ILE A 333 -13.00 -3.97 3.38
CA ILE A 333 -11.61 -3.78 3.01
C ILE A 333 -10.67 -4.56 3.94
N SER A 334 -11.01 -4.69 5.24
CA SER A 334 -10.22 -5.53 6.15
C SER A 334 -10.28 -7.01 5.77
N MET A 335 -11.40 -7.52 5.26
CA MET A 335 -11.49 -8.88 4.73
C MET A 335 -10.54 -9.07 3.54
N CYS A 336 -10.50 -8.10 2.60
CA CYS A 336 -9.55 -8.16 1.48
C CYS A 336 -8.11 -8.16 1.99
N LYS A 337 -7.76 -7.20 2.84
CA LYS A 337 -6.38 -7.00 3.34
C LYS A 337 -5.90 -8.12 4.26
N ALA A 338 -6.78 -8.79 5.00
CA ALA A 338 -6.41 -9.96 5.78
C ALA A 338 -6.06 -11.15 4.89
N ASN A 339 -6.81 -11.37 3.82
CA ASN A 339 -6.72 -12.61 3.06
C ASN A 339 -5.82 -12.52 1.82
N SER A 340 -5.75 -11.37 1.12
CA SER A 340 -4.96 -11.25 -0.11
C SER A 340 -3.45 -11.46 0.09
N PRO A 341 -2.78 -10.90 1.11
CA PRO A 341 -1.37 -11.17 1.35
C PRO A 341 -1.09 -12.63 1.71
N MET A 342 -1.96 -13.24 2.53
CA MET A 342 -1.83 -14.64 2.91
C MET A 342 -1.97 -15.54 1.69
N LEU A 343 -2.97 -15.30 0.84
CA LEU A 343 -3.16 -16.05 -0.39
C LEU A 343 -1.94 -15.90 -1.34
N CYS A 344 -1.37 -14.70 -1.46
CA CYS A 344 -0.17 -14.49 -2.28
C CYS A 344 1.01 -15.32 -1.78
N VAL A 345 1.24 -15.35 -0.48
CA VAL A 345 2.27 -16.18 0.16
C VAL A 345 2.02 -17.67 -0.09
N ASP A 346 0.79 -18.14 0.09
CA ASP A 346 0.45 -19.55 -0.12
C ASP A 346 0.62 -19.96 -1.59
N ILE A 347 0.13 -19.18 -2.54
CA ILE A 347 0.27 -19.46 -3.98
C ILE A 347 1.75 -19.44 -4.40
N ALA A 348 2.55 -18.47 -3.93
CA ALA A 348 3.98 -18.43 -4.23
C ALA A 348 4.70 -19.69 -3.70
N LYS A 349 4.38 -20.11 -2.48
CA LYS A 349 4.89 -21.34 -1.87
C LYS A 349 4.47 -22.59 -2.66
N HIS A 350 3.20 -22.73 -3.04
CA HIS A 350 2.71 -23.86 -3.84
C HIS A 350 3.42 -23.90 -5.19
N ALA A 351 3.54 -22.78 -5.89
CA ALA A 351 4.28 -22.70 -7.15
C ALA A 351 5.74 -23.12 -6.98
N MET A 352 6.44 -22.70 -5.91
CA MET A 352 7.80 -23.17 -5.60
C MET A 352 7.83 -24.70 -5.40
N MET A 353 6.86 -25.27 -4.71
CA MET A 353 6.78 -26.72 -4.49
C MET A 353 6.57 -27.47 -5.81
N TYR A 354 5.79 -26.96 -6.75
CA TYR A 354 5.62 -27.57 -8.07
C TYR A 354 6.92 -27.62 -8.87
N HIS A 355 7.76 -26.60 -8.71
CA HIS A 355 9.09 -26.54 -9.34
C HIS A 355 10.15 -27.43 -8.66
N GLY A 356 9.87 -27.98 -7.46
CA GLY A 356 10.79 -28.80 -6.71
C GLY A 356 12.09 -28.05 -6.37
N GLY A 357 13.27 -28.71 -6.48
CA GLY A 357 14.55 -28.06 -6.19
C GLY A 357 14.81 -26.79 -7.01
N PHE A 358 14.35 -26.72 -8.25
CA PHE A 358 14.45 -25.53 -9.09
C PHE A 358 13.66 -24.34 -8.49
N GLY A 359 12.50 -24.58 -7.87
CA GLY A 359 11.72 -23.55 -7.19
C GLY A 359 12.40 -22.92 -5.97
N TYR A 360 13.42 -23.60 -5.42
CA TYR A 360 14.23 -23.08 -4.30
C TYR A 360 15.42 -22.22 -4.76
N THR A 361 15.65 -22.14 -6.07
CA THR A 361 16.73 -21.31 -6.63
C THR A 361 16.22 -19.89 -6.94
N LYS A 362 17.17 -18.98 -7.16
CA LYS A 362 16.89 -17.63 -7.63
C LYS A 362 16.63 -17.53 -9.13
N ASP A 363 16.67 -18.66 -9.86
CA ASP A 363 16.35 -18.71 -11.29
C ASP A 363 14.84 -18.56 -11.56
N THR A 364 13.99 -18.69 -10.52
CA THR A 364 12.58 -18.37 -10.56
C THR A 364 12.29 -17.07 -9.76
N PRO A 365 11.28 -16.30 -10.11
CA PRO A 365 10.90 -15.08 -9.35
C PRO A 365 10.05 -15.38 -8.11
N LEU A 366 9.75 -16.65 -7.81
CA LEU A 366 8.77 -17.05 -6.81
C LEU A 366 9.22 -16.71 -5.38
N GLU A 367 10.52 -16.81 -5.09
CA GLU A 367 11.04 -16.46 -3.77
C GLU A 367 11.01 -14.94 -3.52
N MET A 368 11.12 -14.10 -4.56
CA MET A 368 10.91 -12.65 -4.45
C MET A 368 9.46 -12.35 -4.10
N ALA A 369 8.51 -13.00 -4.78
CA ALA A 369 7.10 -12.87 -4.50
C ALA A 369 6.77 -13.25 -3.05
N LEU A 370 7.30 -14.38 -2.58
CA LEU A 370 7.12 -14.86 -1.21
C LEU A 370 7.61 -13.83 -0.19
N ARG A 371 8.85 -13.35 -0.34
CA ARG A 371 9.46 -12.36 0.56
C ARG A 371 8.76 -11.01 0.50
N GLY A 372 8.43 -10.55 -0.70
CA GLY A 372 7.72 -9.30 -0.93
C GLY A 372 6.32 -9.30 -0.30
N ALA A 373 5.53 -10.35 -0.53
CA ALA A 373 4.18 -10.49 0.03
C ALA A 373 4.16 -10.58 1.56
N MET A 374 5.18 -11.20 2.18
CA MET A 374 5.31 -11.25 3.64
C MET A 374 5.32 -9.87 4.29
N SER A 375 5.85 -8.84 3.61
CA SER A 375 5.84 -7.47 4.13
C SER A 375 4.41 -6.95 4.38
N TYR A 376 3.46 -7.37 3.56
CA TYR A 376 2.05 -7.01 3.68
C TYR A 376 1.27 -7.86 4.69
N VAL A 377 1.75 -9.07 5.00
CA VAL A 377 1.20 -9.89 6.08
C VAL A 377 1.49 -9.27 7.44
N VAL A 378 2.75 -8.88 7.66
CA VAL A 378 3.21 -8.38 8.96
C VAL A 378 2.96 -6.89 9.17
N GLY A 379 2.88 -6.10 8.10
CA GLY A 379 2.80 -4.64 8.14
C GLY A 379 1.79 -4.06 7.17
N ALA A 380 2.06 -2.83 6.74
CA ALA A 380 1.29 -2.00 5.79
C ALA A 380 -0.18 -1.83 6.21
N GLU A 381 -0.52 -0.63 6.67
CA GLU A 381 -1.87 -0.19 7.09
C GLU A 381 -2.59 -1.14 8.05
N GLY A 382 -1.80 -1.74 8.96
CA GLY A 382 -2.23 -2.76 9.92
C GLY A 382 -2.00 -4.19 9.42
N GLY A 383 -1.19 -4.95 10.15
CA GLY A 383 -0.89 -6.36 9.85
C GLY A 383 -2.12 -7.26 9.95
N TYR A 384 -1.93 -8.53 9.59
CA TYR A 384 -2.99 -9.56 9.53
C TYR A 384 -3.92 -9.59 10.76
N HIS A 385 -3.36 -9.57 11.97
CA HIS A 385 -4.16 -9.65 13.20
C HIS A 385 -4.99 -8.37 13.45
N VAL A 386 -4.49 -7.19 13.07
CA VAL A 386 -5.24 -5.93 13.17
C VAL A 386 -6.49 -5.98 12.29
N GLN A 387 -6.38 -6.53 11.07
CA GLN A 387 -7.55 -6.69 10.20
C GLN A 387 -8.57 -7.64 10.81
N LYS A 388 -8.14 -8.73 11.43
CA LYS A 388 -9.04 -9.67 12.14
C LYS A 388 -9.75 -9.04 13.32
N ILE A 389 -9.09 -8.16 14.07
CA ILE A 389 -9.73 -7.38 15.15
C ILE A 389 -10.86 -6.50 14.59
N ILE A 390 -10.63 -5.83 13.45
CA ILE A 390 -11.64 -4.98 12.82
C ILE A 390 -12.84 -5.81 12.38
N ILE A 391 -12.61 -6.95 11.73
CA ILE A 391 -13.67 -7.86 11.26
C ILE A 391 -14.46 -8.44 12.45
N ALA A 392 -13.76 -8.93 13.47
CA ALA A 392 -14.38 -9.52 14.65
C ALA A 392 -15.24 -8.52 15.42
N ARG A 393 -14.74 -7.28 15.58
CA ARG A 393 -15.50 -6.20 16.24
C ARG A 393 -16.80 -5.91 15.50
N ASP A 394 -16.77 -5.85 14.18
CA ASP A 394 -17.97 -5.57 13.39
C ASP A 394 -18.98 -6.73 13.44
N TYR A 395 -18.49 -7.97 13.36
CA TYR A 395 -19.36 -9.14 13.26
C TYR A 395 -19.86 -9.69 14.61
N ILE A 396 -19.01 -9.69 15.64
CA ILE A 396 -19.32 -10.22 16.98
C ILE A 396 -19.81 -9.09 17.91
N GLY A 397 -19.36 -7.85 17.66
CA GLY A 397 -19.54 -6.73 18.56
C GLY A 397 -18.35 -6.53 19.51
N ASP A 398 -18.55 -5.66 20.51
CA ASP A 398 -17.48 -5.30 21.45
C ASP A 398 -16.96 -6.47 22.29
N GLU A 399 -17.76 -7.50 22.48
CA GLU A 399 -17.38 -8.73 23.16
C GLU A 399 -16.27 -9.52 22.42
N GLY A 400 -16.19 -9.35 21.09
CA GLY A 400 -15.13 -9.94 20.26
C GLY A 400 -13.79 -9.23 20.36
N VAL A 401 -13.67 -8.16 21.16
CA VAL A 401 -12.43 -7.35 21.27
C VAL A 401 -11.85 -7.49 22.68
N PRO A 402 -10.80 -8.31 22.86
CA PRO A 402 -10.28 -8.68 24.18
C PRO A 402 -9.69 -7.53 25.01
N TYR A 403 -9.56 -6.33 24.43
CA TYR A 403 -8.85 -5.21 25.09
C TYR A 403 -9.75 -4.10 25.64
N ARG A 404 -11.07 -4.15 25.42
CA ARG A 404 -11.96 -3.07 25.90
C ARG A 404 -12.23 -3.08 27.41
N GLY A 405 -11.99 -4.20 28.11
CA GLY A 405 -12.15 -4.32 29.56
C GLY A 405 -10.99 -3.73 30.37
N THR A 406 -9.85 -3.38 29.75
CA THR A 406 -8.66 -2.89 30.43
C THR A 406 -8.40 -1.39 30.24
N GLN A 407 -9.20 -0.68 29.47
CA GLN A 407 -9.15 0.77 29.33
C GLN A 407 -10.07 1.49 30.33
N THR A 408 -10.13 1.00 31.57
CA THR A 408 -10.60 1.81 32.67
C THR A 408 -9.41 2.61 33.18
N GLY A 409 -9.36 3.85 32.77
CA GLY A 409 -8.68 4.92 33.46
C GLY A 409 -7.14 4.77 33.61
N HIS A 410 -6.42 5.40 32.75
CA HIS A 410 -5.28 6.27 33.17
C HIS A 410 -5.09 7.35 32.11
#